data_3624460bcaaf70aa4148b1f042e5800f
#
_entry.id   3624460bcaaf70aa4148b1f042e5800f
#
_cell.length_a   1.000
_cell.length_b   1.000
_cell.length_c   1.000
_cell.angle_alpha   90.00
_cell.angle_beta   90.00
_cell.angle_gamma   90.00
#
_symmetry.space_group_name_H-M   'P 1'
#
loop_
_entity.id
_entity.type
_entity.pdbx_description
1 polymer ?
#
loop_
_entity_poly.entity_id
_entity_poly.type
_entity_poly.pdbx_seq_one_letter_code
_entity_poly.pdbx_strand_id
1 'polypeptide(L)'
;MGSTVPNWPPVSGEYLTGDPESHVAVVTLASELGKERLTKRCAISGTMKTENIGIEKVVANIVSNTNIRYLVVCGAEVHGHLAGDAIKAMHEHGIDDEGRINEANGAIPYITNIDSETIDIWRSQVEIIDLMNVEDLTRIEGAIDNLAQKEEFEGKPILVSFGGKGQETESGITVMSPELVSLEARIRSIESEVKDLGKVQKVMSGLYSGMFQGFVIGFVLTFILLILRRLI
;
A
#
# COMPACT_ATOMS: atom_id res chain seq x y z
N MET A 1 -2.05 20.37 -22.67
CA MET A 1 -1.13 19.52 -21.89
C MET A 1 -1.45 19.70 -20.44
N GLY A 2 -1.74 18.61 -19.75
CA GLY A 2 -1.89 18.63 -18.31
C GLY A 2 -0.62 19.15 -17.64
N SER A 3 -0.68 19.40 -16.37
CA SER A 3 0.45 19.99 -15.64
C SER A 3 0.83 19.11 -14.45
N THR A 4 2.10 19.16 -14.09
CA THR A 4 2.66 18.50 -12.92
C THR A 4 3.25 19.52 -11.95
N VAL A 5 3.28 19.21 -10.67
CA VAL A 5 4.09 20.00 -9.74
C VAL A 5 5.58 19.89 -10.08
N PRO A 6 6.41 20.92 -9.74
CA PRO A 6 7.85 20.79 -9.87
C PRO A 6 8.40 19.58 -9.10
N ASN A 7 9.38 18.89 -9.69
CA ASN A 7 10.00 17.70 -9.10
C ASN A 7 9.02 16.55 -8.80
N TRP A 8 8.02 16.36 -9.65
CA TRP A 8 7.09 15.24 -9.54
C TRP A 8 7.80 13.87 -9.62
N PRO A 9 7.37 12.86 -8.86
CA PRO A 9 6.33 12.81 -7.84
C PRO A 9 6.80 13.43 -6.50
N PRO A 10 5.95 14.20 -5.79
CA PRO A 10 6.34 14.91 -4.57
C PRO A 10 6.51 13.99 -3.36
N VAL A 11 5.84 12.84 -3.33
CA VAL A 11 5.84 11.95 -2.15
C VAL A 11 6.61 10.68 -2.45
N SER A 12 7.63 10.40 -1.63
CA SER A 12 8.49 9.22 -1.77
C SER A 12 7.77 7.91 -1.45
N GLY A 13 8.15 6.83 -2.15
CA GLY A 13 7.57 5.49 -2.00
C GLY A 13 8.37 4.42 -2.72
N GLU A 14 7.84 3.18 -2.72
CA GLU A 14 8.41 2.05 -3.48
C GLU A 14 7.89 2.01 -4.92
N TYR A 15 8.28 2.97 -5.73
CA TYR A 15 7.85 3.09 -7.12
C TYR A 15 9.00 3.39 -8.07
N LEU A 16 8.74 3.24 -9.35
CA LEU A 16 9.53 3.78 -10.46
C LEU A 16 8.65 4.75 -11.26
N THR A 17 9.28 5.79 -11.79
CA THR A 17 8.65 6.76 -12.68
C THR A 17 8.93 6.41 -14.14
N GLY A 18 7.92 6.58 -14.99
CA GLY A 18 8.01 6.54 -16.43
C GLY A 18 7.85 7.93 -17.03
N ASP A 19 7.05 8.04 -18.06
CA ASP A 19 6.74 9.32 -18.71
C ASP A 19 5.68 10.09 -17.89
N PRO A 20 5.99 11.25 -17.32
CA PRO A 20 5.02 12.04 -16.56
C PRO A 20 3.85 12.57 -17.41
N GLU A 21 3.95 12.57 -18.74
CA GLU A 21 2.84 12.92 -19.63
C GLU A 21 1.88 11.74 -19.88
N SER A 22 2.23 10.52 -19.42
CA SER A 22 1.34 9.37 -19.52
C SER A 22 0.09 9.55 -18.67
N HIS A 23 -1.05 9.13 -19.22
CA HIS A 23 -2.35 9.19 -18.54
C HIS A 23 -2.64 8.02 -17.58
N VAL A 24 -1.66 7.16 -17.33
CA VAL A 24 -1.84 5.95 -16.50
C VAL A 24 -0.89 5.96 -15.30
N ALA A 25 -1.42 5.63 -14.13
CA ALA A 25 -0.68 5.20 -12.94
C ALA A 25 -1.00 3.73 -12.65
N VAL A 26 -0.02 2.99 -12.10
CA VAL A 26 -0.19 1.57 -11.77
C VAL A 26 0.20 1.30 -10.32
N VAL A 27 -0.67 0.62 -9.57
CA VAL A 27 -0.34 0.06 -8.26
C VAL A 27 -0.40 -1.47 -8.33
N THR A 28 0.65 -2.12 -7.84
CA THR A 28 0.80 -3.59 -7.90
C THR A 28 0.49 -4.26 -6.57
N LEU A 29 -0.17 -3.55 -5.65
CA LEU A 29 -0.55 -4.03 -4.32
C LEU A 29 0.63 -4.69 -3.59
N ALA A 30 0.48 -5.96 -3.14
CA ALA A 30 1.55 -6.72 -2.48
C ALA A 30 2.59 -7.30 -3.45
N SER A 31 2.30 -7.33 -4.75
CA SER A 31 3.13 -8.03 -5.74
C SER A 31 4.29 -7.18 -6.23
N GLU A 32 5.48 -7.77 -6.25
CA GLU A 32 6.68 -7.19 -6.86
C GLU A 32 6.72 -7.51 -8.37
N LEU A 33 5.75 -6.94 -9.10
CA LEU A 33 5.65 -7.11 -10.55
C LEU A 33 6.63 -6.18 -11.27
N GLY A 34 7.13 -6.61 -12.42
CA GLY A 34 8.14 -5.94 -13.26
C GLY A 34 7.94 -4.43 -13.46
N LYS A 35 8.27 -3.63 -12.45
CA LYS A 35 8.08 -2.18 -12.43
C LYS A 35 8.73 -1.50 -13.65
N GLU A 36 9.92 -1.97 -14.08
CA GLU A 36 10.65 -1.44 -15.24
C GLU A 36 9.91 -1.69 -16.58
N ARG A 37 9.08 -2.75 -16.64
CA ARG A 37 8.25 -3.01 -17.82
C ARG A 37 7.02 -2.13 -17.83
N LEU A 38 6.36 -1.98 -16.68
CA LEU A 38 5.15 -1.19 -16.53
C LEU A 38 5.40 0.31 -16.74
N THR A 39 6.53 0.84 -16.23
CA THR A 39 6.89 2.26 -16.40
C THR A 39 7.15 2.70 -17.83
N LYS A 40 7.32 1.76 -18.76
CA LYS A 40 7.34 2.10 -20.21
C LYS A 40 5.97 2.50 -20.76
N ARG A 41 4.89 2.29 -19.99
CA ARG A 41 3.50 2.52 -20.41
C ARG A 41 2.71 3.41 -19.44
N CYS A 42 3.31 3.85 -18.35
CA CYS A 42 2.63 4.64 -17.35
C CYS A 42 3.53 5.73 -16.77
N ALA A 43 2.94 6.73 -16.13
CA ALA A 43 3.67 7.81 -15.47
C ALA A 43 4.43 7.32 -14.23
N ILE A 44 3.82 6.42 -13.48
CA ILE A 44 4.36 5.88 -12.21
C ILE A 44 3.83 4.46 -11.98
N SER A 45 4.70 3.58 -11.49
CA SER A 45 4.32 2.22 -11.07
C SER A 45 5.00 1.83 -9.77
N GLY A 46 4.22 1.34 -8.79
CA GLY A 46 4.74 0.95 -7.49
C GLY A 46 3.82 0.05 -6.70
N THR A 47 4.34 -0.46 -5.56
CA THR A 47 3.54 -1.25 -4.62
C THR A 47 2.67 -0.35 -3.72
N MET A 48 1.54 -0.87 -3.27
CA MET A 48 0.69 -0.24 -2.26
C MET A 48 0.24 -1.30 -1.25
N LYS A 49 0.87 -1.31 -0.08
CA LYS A 49 0.77 -2.40 0.90
C LYS A 49 -0.12 -2.07 2.10
N THR A 50 -0.61 -0.84 2.22
CA THR A 50 -1.44 -0.42 3.36
C THR A 50 -2.64 0.41 2.90
N GLU A 51 -3.76 0.20 3.59
CA GLU A 51 -5.07 0.81 3.34
C GLU A 51 -5.21 2.26 3.86
N ASN A 52 -4.13 2.83 4.38
CA ASN A 52 -4.05 4.18 4.92
C ASN A 52 -2.92 4.97 4.25
N ILE A 53 -1.74 5.06 4.86
CA ILE A 53 -0.62 5.85 4.34
C ILE A 53 -0.19 5.44 2.92
N GLY A 54 -0.36 4.18 2.53
CA GLY A 54 -0.09 3.72 1.16
C GLY A 54 -1.05 4.37 0.16
N ILE A 55 -2.35 4.37 0.48
CA ILE A 55 -3.38 5.04 -0.33
C ILE A 55 -3.11 6.54 -0.41
N GLU A 56 -2.82 7.19 0.73
CA GLU A 56 -2.52 8.63 0.77
C GLU A 56 -1.37 9.00 -0.16
N LYS A 57 -0.28 8.21 -0.16
CA LYS A 57 0.87 8.44 -1.05
C LYS A 57 0.51 8.28 -2.53
N VAL A 58 -0.32 7.30 -2.86
CA VAL A 58 -0.80 7.09 -4.23
C VAL A 58 -1.64 8.28 -4.67
N VAL A 59 -2.62 8.69 -3.86
CA VAL A 59 -3.49 9.84 -4.17
C VAL A 59 -2.67 11.12 -4.33
N ALA A 60 -1.77 11.43 -3.39
CA ALA A 60 -0.94 12.64 -3.43
C ALA A 60 -0.07 12.72 -4.69
N ASN A 61 0.53 11.61 -5.11
CA ASN A 61 1.32 11.56 -6.34
C ASN A 61 0.46 11.66 -7.60
N ILE A 62 -0.80 11.22 -7.56
CA ILE A 62 -1.73 11.32 -8.69
C ILE A 62 -2.28 12.76 -8.81
N VAL A 63 -2.80 13.36 -7.74
CA VAL A 63 -3.39 14.70 -7.80
C VAL A 63 -2.36 15.80 -8.11
N SER A 64 -1.08 15.50 -7.92
CA SER A 64 0.03 16.37 -8.28
C SER A 64 0.43 16.29 -9.77
N ASN A 65 -0.27 15.44 -10.56
CA ASN A 65 -0.07 15.29 -12.00
C ASN A 65 -1.41 15.13 -12.71
N THR A 66 -1.90 16.20 -13.33
CA THR A 66 -3.21 16.23 -14.00
C THR A 66 -3.25 15.46 -15.34
N ASN A 67 -2.11 14.96 -15.82
CA ASN A 67 -2.08 14.05 -16.97
C ASN A 67 -2.65 12.68 -16.61
N ILE A 68 -2.51 12.23 -15.36
CA ILE A 68 -2.97 10.90 -14.93
C ILE A 68 -4.49 10.87 -14.88
N ARG A 69 -5.09 9.97 -15.67
CA ARG A 69 -6.55 9.81 -15.82
C ARG A 69 -7.04 8.39 -15.51
N TYR A 70 -6.10 7.45 -15.34
CA TYR A 70 -6.39 6.06 -14.98
C TYR A 70 -5.48 5.59 -13.86
N LEU A 71 -6.06 4.86 -12.93
CA LEU A 71 -5.33 4.11 -11.92
C LEU A 71 -5.59 2.62 -12.13
N VAL A 72 -4.61 1.90 -12.61
CA VAL A 72 -4.65 0.44 -12.73
C VAL A 72 -4.27 -0.16 -11.37
N VAL A 73 -5.19 -0.92 -10.78
CA VAL A 73 -4.97 -1.65 -9.51
C VAL A 73 -4.81 -3.12 -9.84
N CYS A 74 -3.60 -3.67 -9.67
CA CYS A 74 -3.28 -5.06 -10.04
C CYS A 74 -2.40 -5.74 -8.97
N GLY A 75 -2.06 -7.03 -9.20
CA GLY A 75 -1.28 -7.82 -8.26
C GLY A 75 -2.12 -8.41 -7.13
N ALA A 76 -1.47 -9.17 -6.26
CA ALA A 76 -2.12 -9.84 -5.14
C ALA A 76 -2.59 -8.84 -4.08
N GLU A 77 -3.80 -9.05 -3.56
CA GLU A 77 -4.33 -8.25 -2.47
C GLU A 77 -3.49 -8.43 -1.19
N VAL A 78 -3.38 -7.37 -0.41
CA VAL A 78 -2.61 -7.38 0.84
C VAL A 78 -3.42 -8.04 1.94
N HIS A 79 -3.00 -9.23 2.35
CA HIS A 79 -3.72 -10.01 3.35
C HIS A 79 -3.82 -9.24 4.69
N GLY A 80 -5.04 -9.09 5.20
CA GLY A 80 -5.37 -8.36 6.44
C GLY A 80 -5.50 -6.83 6.27
N HIS A 81 -4.77 -6.21 5.34
CA HIS A 81 -4.88 -4.77 5.07
C HIS A 81 -5.93 -4.45 4.01
N LEU A 82 -6.14 -5.31 3.02
CA LEU A 82 -7.10 -5.13 1.94
C LEU A 82 -6.95 -3.77 1.25
N ALA A 83 -5.70 -3.42 0.90
CA ALA A 83 -5.37 -2.10 0.35
C ALA A 83 -6.05 -1.84 -1.01
N GLY A 84 -6.21 -2.87 -1.84
CA GLY A 84 -6.91 -2.79 -3.11
C GLY A 84 -8.41 -2.61 -2.95
N ASP A 85 -9.03 -3.31 -1.99
CA ASP A 85 -10.43 -3.10 -1.61
C ASP A 85 -10.64 -1.67 -1.10
N ALA A 86 -9.78 -1.20 -0.21
CA ALA A 86 -9.88 0.11 0.41
C ALA A 86 -9.76 1.27 -0.60
N ILE A 87 -8.81 1.22 -1.55
CA ILE A 87 -8.67 2.30 -2.55
C ILE A 87 -9.86 2.34 -3.51
N LYS A 88 -10.45 1.18 -3.84
CA LYS A 88 -11.66 1.10 -4.64
C LYS A 88 -12.87 1.65 -3.87
N ALA A 89 -13.05 1.23 -2.62
CA ALA A 89 -14.11 1.73 -1.74
C ALA A 89 -14.01 3.26 -1.58
N MET A 90 -12.80 3.80 -1.38
CA MET A 90 -12.59 5.25 -1.31
C MET A 90 -12.95 5.96 -2.62
N HIS A 91 -12.66 5.36 -3.77
CA HIS A 91 -13.04 5.93 -5.06
C HIS A 91 -14.56 5.94 -5.26
N GLU A 92 -15.25 4.89 -4.86
CA GLU A 92 -16.69 4.75 -5.04
C GLU A 92 -17.48 5.55 -3.99
N HIS A 93 -17.07 5.51 -2.72
CA HIS A 93 -17.87 5.97 -1.58
C HIS A 93 -17.24 7.14 -0.80
N GLY A 94 -15.99 7.51 -1.08
CA GLY A 94 -15.29 8.58 -0.36
C GLY A 94 -14.90 8.22 1.08
N ILE A 95 -14.74 9.26 1.90
CA ILE A 95 -14.46 9.16 3.34
C ILE A 95 -15.55 9.85 4.15
N ASP A 96 -15.69 9.47 5.42
CA ASP A 96 -16.54 10.18 6.38
C ASP A 96 -15.82 11.39 7.05
N ASP A 97 -16.52 12.10 7.93
CA ASP A 97 -16.00 13.26 8.65
C ASP A 97 -14.82 12.94 9.59
N GLU A 98 -14.65 11.68 9.97
CA GLU A 98 -13.56 11.17 10.79
C GLU A 98 -12.35 10.70 9.97
N GLY A 99 -12.47 10.72 8.62
CA GLY A 99 -11.45 10.28 7.69
C GLY A 99 -11.46 8.77 7.44
N ARG A 100 -12.48 8.04 7.89
CA ARG A 100 -12.63 6.62 7.61
C ARG A 100 -13.11 6.43 6.17
N ILE A 101 -12.49 5.50 5.45
CA ILE A 101 -12.95 5.12 4.11
C ILE A 101 -14.27 4.37 4.24
N ASN A 102 -15.32 4.91 3.60
CA ASN A 102 -16.65 4.31 3.62
C ASN A 102 -16.62 2.93 2.94
N GLU A 103 -17.28 1.95 3.56
CA GLU A 103 -17.43 0.56 3.06
C GLU A 103 -16.12 -0.23 2.91
N ALA A 104 -14.97 0.30 3.32
CA ALA A 104 -13.71 -0.44 3.29
C ALA A 104 -13.63 -1.49 4.41
N ASN A 105 -13.11 -2.67 4.06
CA ASN A 105 -12.99 -3.84 4.94
C ASN A 105 -11.58 -4.01 5.54
N GLY A 106 -10.63 -3.12 5.24
CA GLY A 106 -9.26 -3.14 5.79
C GLY A 106 -9.23 -2.98 7.31
N ALA A 107 -8.10 -3.28 7.94
CA ALA A 107 -7.95 -3.23 9.40
C ALA A 107 -8.02 -1.80 9.96
N ILE A 108 -7.38 -0.83 9.27
CA ILE A 108 -7.31 0.59 9.69
C ILE A 108 -7.48 1.50 8.46
N PRO A 109 -8.68 1.53 7.84
CA PRO A 109 -8.91 2.28 6.60
C PRO A 109 -9.21 3.76 6.90
N TYR A 110 -8.23 4.48 7.45
CA TYR A 110 -8.35 5.90 7.79
C TYR A 110 -7.34 6.74 7.01
N ILE A 111 -7.82 7.83 6.43
CA ILE A 111 -7.05 8.86 5.74
C ILE A 111 -6.92 10.06 6.67
N THR A 112 -5.70 10.47 6.97
CA THR A 112 -5.41 11.53 7.97
C THR A 112 -4.65 12.72 7.42
N ASN A 113 -3.90 12.53 6.32
CA ASN A 113 -3.04 13.58 5.74
C ASN A 113 -3.62 14.21 4.47
N ILE A 114 -4.78 13.75 4.01
CA ILE A 114 -5.47 14.28 2.82
C ILE A 114 -6.90 14.65 3.24
N ASP A 115 -7.33 15.84 2.88
CA ASP A 115 -8.69 16.31 3.14
C ASP A 115 -9.71 15.70 2.14
N SER A 116 -10.97 15.76 2.50
CA SER A 116 -12.06 15.21 1.69
C SER A 116 -12.19 15.91 0.33
N GLU A 117 -11.88 17.20 0.23
CA GLU A 117 -11.91 17.95 -1.03
C GLU A 117 -10.87 17.42 -2.02
N THR A 118 -9.65 17.16 -1.55
CA THR A 118 -8.57 16.55 -2.37
C THR A 118 -8.95 15.12 -2.81
N ILE A 119 -9.62 14.35 -1.95
CA ILE A 119 -10.11 13.01 -2.29
C ILE A 119 -11.20 13.10 -3.38
N ASP A 120 -12.13 14.05 -3.28
CA ASP A 120 -13.17 14.23 -4.30
C ASP A 120 -12.58 14.70 -5.64
N ILE A 121 -11.54 15.54 -5.62
CA ILE A 121 -10.79 15.89 -6.82
C ILE A 121 -10.13 14.65 -7.42
N TRP A 122 -9.44 13.82 -6.62
CA TRP A 122 -8.85 12.57 -7.08
C TRP A 122 -9.88 11.62 -7.70
N ARG A 123 -11.05 11.45 -7.07
CA ARG A 123 -12.15 10.62 -7.56
C ARG A 123 -12.67 11.10 -8.93
N SER A 124 -12.71 12.42 -9.14
CA SER A 124 -13.12 13.01 -10.42
C SER A 124 -12.00 12.96 -11.48
N GLN A 125 -10.74 12.95 -11.05
CA GLN A 125 -9.59 12.95 -11.94
C GLN A 125 -9.37 11.58 -12.58
N VAL A 126 -9.43 10.49 -11.82
CA VAL A 126 -9.05 9.16 -12.30
C VAL A 126 -10.23 8.20 -12.40
N GLU A 127 -10.14 7.26 -13.32
CA GLU A 127 -10.94 6.05 -13.37
C GLU A 127 -10.11 4.87 -12.89
N ILE A 128 -10.67 4.01 -12.02
CA ILE A 128 -9.99 2.80 -11.57
C ILE A 128 -10.21 1.66 -12.56
N ILE A 129 -9.11 1.04 -12.98
CA ILE A 129 -9.11 -0.20 -13.77
C ILE A 129 -8.78 -1.35 -12.82
N ASP A 130 -9.79 -2.13 -12.49
CA ASP A 130 -9.68 -3.23 -11.52
C ASP A 130 -9.09 -4.49 -12.18
N LEU A 131 -7.84 -4.76 -11.84
CA LEU A 131 -7.12 -5.99 -12.16
C LEU A 131 -6.56 -6.65 -10.88
N MET A 132 -7.26 -6.50 -9.75
CA MET A 132 -6.86 -7.13 -8.49
C MET A 132 -6.70 -8.65 -8.69
N ASN A 133 -5.68 -9.20 -8.02
CA ASN A 133 -5.28 -10.59 -8.14
C ASN A 133 -4.82 -11.03 -9.55
N VAL A 134 -4.56 -10.09 -10.45
CA VAL A 134 -3.90 -10.35 -11.73
C VAL A 134 -2.42 -10.02 -11.61
N GLU A 135 -1.55 -11.02 -11.79
CA GLU A 135 -0.09 -10.90 -11.74
C GLU A 135 0.57 -11.15 -13.11
N ASP A 136 -0.22 -11.53 -14.12
CA ASP A 136 0.25 -11.69 -15.49
C ASP A 136 0.54 -10.31 -16.12
N LEU A 137 1.83 -10.00 -16.27
CA LEU A 137 2.30 -8.76 -16.87
C LEU A 137 1.77 -8.52 -18.27
N THR A 138 1.64 -9.57 -19.10
CA THR A 138 1.15 -9.43 -20.47
C THR A 138 -0.31 -8.99 -20.49
N ARG A 139 -1.11 -9.52 -19.56
CA ARG A 139 -2.51 -9.13 -19.39
C ARG A 139 -2.64 -7.69 -18.87
N ILE A 140 -1.78 -7.32 -17.90
CA ILE A 140 -1.77 -5.95 -17.35
C ILE A 140 -1.33 -4.95 -18.42
N GLU A 141 -0.24 -5.22 -19.14
CA GLU A 141 0.25 -4.38 -20.25
C GLU A 141 -0.81 -4.23 -21.34
N GLY A 142 -1.45 -5.33 -21.74
CA GLY A 142 -2.52 -5.30 -22.73
C GLY A 142 -3.73 -4.49 -22.28
N ALA A 143 -4.07 -4.51 -20.99
CA ALA A 143 -5.13 -3.66 -20.46
C ALA A 143 -4.74 -2.18 -20.51
N ILE A 144 -3.50 -1.82 -20.17
CA ILE A 144 -2.98 -0.45 -20.25
C ILE A 144 -2.98 0.03 -21.73
N ASP A 145 -2.46 -0.77 -22.64
CA ASP A 145 -2.32 -0.42 -24.05
C ASP A 145 -3.70 -0.22 -24.75
N ASN A 146 -4.78 -0.80 -24.20
CA ASN A 146 -6.14 -0.65 -24.71
C ASN A 146 -6.92 0.52 -24.09
N LEU A 147 -6.36 1.27 -23.13
CA LEU A 147 -7.02 2.41 -22.54
C LEU A 147 -7.16 3.55 -23.56
N ALA A 148 -8.37 4.08 -23.68
CA ALA A 148 -8.60 5.24 -24.53
C ALA A 148 -7.90 6.47 -23.93
N GLN A 149 -7.34 7.30 -24.82
CA GLN A 149 -6.80 8.58 -24.37
C GLN A 149 -7.95 9.48 -23.92
N LYS A 150 -7.89 9.93 -22.66
CA LYS A 150 -8.84 10.91 -22.14
C LYS A 150 -8.30 12.33 -22.32
N GLU A 151 -9.23 13.28 -22.39
CA GLU A 151 -8.90 14.68 -22.26
C GLU A 151 -8.23 14.97 -20.91
N GLU A 152 -7.41 16.00 -20.88
CA GLU A 152 -6.71 16.42 -19.68
C GLU A 152 -7.71 16.78 -18.59
N PHE A 153 -7.33 16.58 -17.33
CA PHE A 153 -8.12 17.03 -16.21
C PHE A 153 -8.06 18.55 -16.09
N GLU A 154 -9.20 19.22 -16.08
CA GLU A 154 -9.28 20.68 -16.05
C GLU A 154 -8.82 21.33 -14.71
N GLY A 155 -8.44 20.50 -13.72
CA GLY A 155 -7.94 20.95 -12.42
C GLY A 155 -6.48 21.42 -12.47
N LYS A 156 -6.04 22.10 -11.41
CA LYS A 156 -4.61 22.37 -11.19
C LYS A 156 -3.99 21.23 -10.39
N PRO A 157 -2.69 20.93 -10.61
CA PRO A 157 -2.01 19.93 -9.79
C PRO A 157 -1.95 20.40 -8.33
N ILE A 158 -2.22 19.47 -7.41
CA ILE A 158 -2.28 19.73 -5.97
C ILE A 158 -1.02 19.17 -5.31
N LEU A 159 -0.34 19.99 -4.50
CA LEU A 159 0.76 19.55 -3.68
C LEU A 159 0.23 19.20 -2.28
N VAL A 160 0.17 17.90 -1.96
CA VAL A 160 -0.20 17.41 -0.63
C VAL A 160 1.04 17.38 0.26
N SER A 161 0.96 18.02 1.43
CA SER A 161 2.05 18.04 2.41
C SER A 161 1.82 16.95 3.46
N PHE A 162 2.71 15.98 3.54
CA PHE A 162 2.75 14.99 4.61
C PHE A 162 3.58 15.54 5.78
N GLY A 163 2.90 16.07 6.76
CA GLY A 163 3.53 16.59 7.97
C GLY A 163 2.45 17.21 8.83
N GLY A 164 2.36 16.83 10.09
CA GLY A 164 1.35 17.34 11.02
C GLY A 164 1.19 18.85 10.93
N LYS A 165 0.01 19.36 11.28
CA LYS A 165 -0.33 20.78 11.39
C LYS A 165 0.72 21.53 12.21
N GLY A 166 1.80 21.93 11.56
CA GLY A 166 2.86 22.81 12.08
C GLY A 166 2.89 24.03 11.18
N GLN A 167 2.75 25.18 11.79
CA GLN A 167 2.73 26.51 11.18
C GLN A 167 3.76 26.65 10.04
N GLU A 168 3.28 27.17 8.91
CA GLU A 168 4.12 27.68 7.84
C GLU A 168 5.04 28.78 8.39
N THR A 169 6.32 28.50 8.47
CA THR A 169 7.35 29.53 8.55
C THR A 169 8.15 29.47 7.25
N GLU A 170 8.10 30.59 6.52
CA GLU A 170 8.95 30.84 5.37
C GLU A 170 10.44 30.70 5.78
N SER A 171 11.00 29.57 5.53
CA SER A 171 12.46 29.33 5.30
C SER A 171 12.70 27.82 5.34
N GLY A 172 13.24 27.27 4.26
CA GLY A 172 13.48 25.85 4.00
C GLY A 172 14.47 25.13 4.94
N ILE A 173 14.20 25.14 6.24
CA ILE A 173 14.82 24.26 7.24
C ILE A 173 13.69 23.85 8.18
N THR A 174 13.15 22.63 8.01
CA THR A 174 12.21 22.06 8.98
C THR A 174 12.98 21.77 10.26
N VAL A 175 12.95 22.69 11.19
CA VAL A 175 13.41 22.42 12.56
C VAL A 175 12.31 21.59 13.22
N MET A 176 12.49 20.27 13.27
CA MET A 176 11.61 19.39 14.04
C MET A 176 11.64 19.82 15.50
N SER A 177 10.46 20.00 16.11
CA SER A 177 10.40 20.31 17.54
C SER A 177 11.03 19.17 18.35
N PRO A 178 11.68 19.44 19.48
CA PRO A 178 12.27 18.40 20.33
C PRO A 178 11.28 17.30 20.73
N GLU A 179 9.99 17.64 20.85
CA GLU A 179 8.92 16.70 21.15
C GLU A 179 8.65 15.73 19.99
N LEU A 180 8.69 16.22 18.74
CA LEU A 180 8.52 15.38 17.54
C LEU A 180 9.69 14.40 17.37
N VAL A 181 10.92 14.86 17.62
CA VAL A 181 12.12 13.99 17.60
C VAL A 181 12.02 12.91 18.66
N SER A 182 11.53 13.27 19.87
CA SER A 182 11.36 12.30 20.97
C SER A 182 10.22 11.29 20.65
N LEU A 183 9.16 11.72 19.99
CA LEU A 183 8.06 10.88 19.58
C LEU A 183 8.48 9.88 18.48
N GLU A 184 9.23 10.34 17.47
CA GLU A 184 9.79 9.44 16.45
C GLU A 184 10.75 8.40 17.07
N ALA A 185 11.59 8.82 18.01
CA ALA A 185 12.49 7.88 18.70
C ALA A 185 11.70 6.81 19.48
N ARG A 186 10.60 7.19 20.13
CA ARG A 186 9.71 6.25 20.82
C ARG A 186 8.97 5.32 19.87
N ILE A 187 8.50 5.82 18.73
CA ILE A 187 7.86 5.00 17.70
C ILE A 187 8.85 3.95 17.16
N ARG A 188 10.06 4.35 16.81
CA ARG A 188 11.12 3.41 16.36
C ARG A 188 11.47 2.38 17.43
N SER A 189 11.48 2.76 18.72
CA SER A 189 11.69 1.83 19.83
C SER A 189 10.56 0.78 19.91
N ILE A 190 9.30 1.22 19.82
CA ILE A 190 8.13 0.34 19.85
C ILE A 190 8.12 -0.59 18.62
N GLU A 191 8.45 -0.08 17.44
CA GLU A 191 8.56 -0.91 16.22
C GLU A 191 9.62 -2.00 16.36
N SER A 192 10.77 -1.66 16.98
CA SER A 192 11.82 -2.63 17.28
C SER A 192 11.36 -3.70 18.27
N GLU A 193 10.67 -3.31 19.35
CA GLU A 193 10.13 -4.24 20.34
C GLU A 193 9.07 -5.16 19.75
N VAL A 194 8.17 -4.64 18.91
CA VAL A 194 7.14 -5.44 18.21
C VAL A 194 7.79 -6.46 17.28
N LYS A 195 8.83 -6.03 16.55
CA LYS A 195 9.57 -6.93 15.65
C LYS A 195 10.30 -8.05 16.40
N ASP A 196 10.83 -7.77 17.58
CA ASP A 196 11.49 -8.76 18.42
C ASP A 196 10.48 -9.71 19.08
N LEU A 197 9.30 -9.22 19.50
CA LEU A 197 8.19 -10.06 19.95
C LEU A 197 7.73 -11.03 18.85
N GLY A 198 7.66 -10.58 17.59
CA GLY A 198 7.34 -11.43 16.45
C GLY A 198 8.35 -12.56 16.24
N LYS A 199 9.65 -12.30 16.45
CA LYS A 199 10.71 -13.33 16.41
C LYS A 199 10.55 -14.35 17.54
N VAL A 200 10.31 -13.88 18.77
CA VAL A 200 10.09 -14.75 19.94
C VAL A 200 8.87 -15.64 19.72
N GLN A 201 7.76 -15.11 19.23
CA GLN A 201 6.56 -15.87 18.93
C GLN A 201 6.80 -16.96 17.87
N LYS A 202 7.61 -16.66 16.85
CA LYS A 202 7.98 -17.62 15.80
C LYS A 202 8.82 -18.76 16.33
N VAL A 203 9.79 -18.47 17.22
CA VAL A 203 10.62 -19.48 17.89
C VAL A 203 9.77 -20.34 18.83
N MET A 204 8.90 -19.74 19.64
CA MET A 204 8.01 -20.47 20.55
C MET A 204 7.04 -21.38 19.79
N SER A 205 6.46 -20.91 18.67
CA SER A 205 5.61 -21.72 17.80
C SER A 205 6.35 -22.95 17.24
N GLY A 206 7.62 -22.80 16.83
CA GLY A 206 8.47 -23.90 16.39
C GLY A 206 8.76 -24.91 17.48
N LEU A 207 9.04 -24.45 18.71
CA LEU A 207 9.28 -25.30 19.87
C LEU A 207 8.03 -26.13 20.25
N TYR A 208 6.84 -25.49 20.32
CA TYR A 208 5.59 -26.20 20.61
C TYR A 208 5.26 -27.25 19.54
N SER A 209 5.47 -26.92 18.24
CA SER A 209 5.26 -27.87 17.16
C SER A 209 6.20 -29.07 17.25
N GLY A 210 7.50 -28.83 17.53
CA GLY A 210 8.48 -29.91 17.70
C GLY A 210 8.20 -30.81 18.91
N MET A 211 7.81 -30.23 20.05
CA MET A 211 7.41 -30.98 21.24
C MET A 211 6.18 -31.86 20.97
N PHE A 212 5.17 -31.32 20.29
CA PHE A 212 3.96 -32.07 19.97
C PHE A 212 4.26 -33.25 19.03
N GLN A 213 5.07 -33.03 17.98
CA GLN A 213 5.50 -34.10 17.07
C GLN A 213 6.32 -35.17 17.81
N GLY A 214 7.25 -34.78 18.67
CA GLY A 214 8.04 -35.71 19.47
C GLY A 214 7.16 -36.57 20.40
N PHE A 215 6.15 -35.96 21.01
CA PHE A 215 5.20 -36.69 21.86
C PHE A 215 4.37 -37.72 21.10
N VAL A 216 3.86 -37.34 19.89
CA VAL A 216 3.10 -38.24 19.03
C VAL A 216 3.95 -39.42 18.56
N ILE A 217 5.18 -39.15 18.10
CA ILE A 217 6.11 -40.23 17.65
C ILE A 217 6.46 -41.17 18.82
N GLY A 218 6.78 -40.60 19.99
CA GLY A 218 7.07 -41.39 21.19
C GLY A 218 5.91 -42.31 21.59
N PHE A 219 4.69 -41.80 21.54
CA PHE A 219 3.48 -42.56 21.83
C PHE A 219 3.26 -43.70 20.85
N VAL A 220 3.41 -43.45 19.56
CA VAL A 220 3.28 -44.47 18.49
C VAL A 220 4.34 -45.57 18.66
N LEU A 221 5.59 -45.21 18.91
CA LEU A 221 6.67 -46.20 19.10
C LEU A 221 6.43 -47.05 20.34
N THR A 222 6.00 -46.46 21.45
CA THR A 222 5.64 -47.19 22.68
C THR A 222 4.51 -48.17 22.43
N PHE A 223 3.50 -47.76 21.68
CA PHE A 223 2.38 -48.64 21.33
C PHE A 223 2.78 -49.83 20.47
N ILE A 224 3.65 -49.58 19.47
CA ILE A 224 4.22 -50.66 18.64
C ILE A 224 5.03 -51.67 19.48
N LEU A 225 5.89 -51.18 20.39
CA LEU A 225 6.66 -52.04 21.30
C LEU A 225 5.77 -52.92 22.22
N LEU A 226 4.68 -52.35 22.72
CA LEU A 226 3.72 -53.09 23.54
C LEU A 226 3.01 -54.19 22.74
N ILE A 227 2.66 -53.95 21.49
CA ILE A 227 2.08 -54.96 20.59
C ILE A 227 3.07 -56.09 20.30
N LEU A 228 4.31 -55.72 19.95
CA LEU A 228 5.36 -56.72 19.69
C LEU A 228 5.65 -57.59 20.90
N ARG A 229 5.68 -57.00 22.13
CA ARG A 229 5.86 -57.76 23.39
C ARG A 229 4.72 -58.77 23.68
N ARG A 230 3.54 -58.52 23.12
CA ARG A 230 2.37 -59.41 23.32
C ARG A 230 2.29 -60.53 22.30
N LEU A 231 3.08 -60.44 21.21
CA LEU A 231 3.14 -61.39 20.12
C LEU A 231 4.31 -62.40 20.29
N ILE A 232 5.23 -62.14 21.22
CA ILE A 232 6.32 -63.03 21.66
C ILE A 232 5.95 -63.62 23.02
#